data_1b5bc2a2d951bdf67c821a905dbd4fd7
#
_entry.id   1b5bc2a2d951bdf67c821a905dbd4fd7
#
_cell.length_a   1.000
_cell.length_b   1.000
_cell.length_c   1.000
_cell.angle_alpha   90.00
_cell.angle_beta   90.00
_cell.angle_gamma   90.00
#
_symmetry.space_group_name_H-M   'P 1'
#
loop_
_entity.id
_entity.type
_entity.pdbx_description
1 polymer ?
#
loop_
_entity_poly.entity_id
_entity_poly.type
_entity_poly.pdbx_seq_one_letter_code
_entity_poly.pdbx_strand_id
1 'polypeptide(L)'
;PPAPSPTPAPPATPIDPAALLPQYHWRLMQATDANGQRIDALFARADKPLQLDFRDGRLSVGNTCNRMGGSYTLAGDTLTVGRMVSTMMACTDSKLMALDQEAGKRLEGPLTLAATQDGVTQLTLTTTQGDKLMFGGDPTAQTRYGGPGERVFLEVAADTQPCSHPLIPDKQCLQVREIQYDEKGIKTGTPGEFQHFHDGIEGYTHEPGVRNVLRVGRYTVKNPPADGSSRAYVLDMVVESESVKR
;
A
#
# COMPACT_ATOMS: atom_id res chain seq x y z
N PRO A 1 -15.04 -6.32 -54.47
CA PRO A 1 -13.74 -6.29 -53.83
C PRO A 1 -13.82 -6.98 -52.46
N PRO A 2 -12.91 -7.93 -52.14
CA PRO A 2 -12.89 -8.55 -50.82
C PRO A 2 -12.47 -7.53 -49.77
N ALA A 3 -13.09 -7.63 -48.60
CA ALA A 3 -12.76 -6.78 -47.45
C ALA A 3 -11.29 -7.03 -47.01
N PRO A 4 -10.57 -6.00 -46.59
CA PRO A 4 -9.20 -6.17 -46.12
C PRO A 4 -9.20 -7.05 -44.85
N SER A 5 -8.29 -8.03 -44.83
CA SER A 5 -8.06 -8.88 -43.65
C SER A 5 -7.63 -8.02 -42.46
N PRO A 6 -8.10 -8.30 -41.25
CA PRO A 6 -7.70 -7.58 -40.08
C PRO A 6 -6.18 -7.72 -39.85
N THR A 7 -5.50 -6.59 -39.71
CA THR A 7 -4.09 -6.53 -39.35
C THR A 7 -3.89 -7.23 -37.99
N PRO A 8 -2.92 -8.16 -37.87
CA PRO A 8 -2.64 -8.79 -36.58
C PRO A 8 -2.27 -7.70 -35.56
N ALA A 9 -2.85 -7.80 -34.37
CA ALA A 9 -2.46 -6.94 -33.25
C ALA A 9 -0.95 -7.09 -32.97
N PRO A 10 -0.23 -6.03 -32.63
CA PRO A 10 1.19 -6.12 -32.28
C PRO A 10 1.35 -7.10 -31.10
N PRO A 11 2.43 -7.89 -31.08
CA PRO A 11 2.69 -8.81 -29.98
C PRO A 11 2.76 -8.04 -28.67
N ALA A 12 2.05 -8.54 -27.64
CA ALA A 12 2.09 -7.95 -26.31
C ALA A 12 3.56 -7.89 -25.83
N THR A 13 3.98 -6.72 -25.34
CA THR A 13 5.33 -6.56 -24.81
C THR A 13 5.50 -7.50 -23.62
N PRO A 14 6.57 -8.31 -23.56
CA PRO A 14 6.83 -9.18 -22.42
C PRO A 14 6.88 -8.33 -21.14
N ILE A 15 6.09 -8.72 -20.15
CA ILE A 15 6.09 -8.07 -18.84
C ILE A 15 7.32 -8.56 -18.08
N ASP A 16 8.15 -7.63 -17.61
CA ASP A 16 9.22 -7.95 -16.66
C ASP A 16 8.65 -7.98 -15.23
N PRO A 17 8.52 -9.18 -14.62
CA PRO A 17 7.98 -9.27 -13.27
C PRO A 17 8.81 -8.54 -12.22
N ALA A 18 10.14 -8.46 -12.40
CA ALA A 18 11.01 -7.78 -11.46
C ALA A 18 10.73 -6.28 -11.40
N ALA A 19 10.43 -5.68 -12.54
CA ALA A 19 10.03 -4.28 -12.62
C ALA A 19 8.57 -4.07 -12.16
N LEU A 20 7.70 -5.05 -12.39
CA LEU A 20 6.26 -4.94 -12.09
C LEU A 20 5.95 -5.06 -10.61
N LEU A 21 6.54 -6.03 -9.91
CA LEU A 21 6.21 -6.36 -8.52
C LEU A 21 6.23 -5.14 -7.57
N PRO A 22 7.23 -4.24 -7.58
CA PRO A 22 7.29 -3.10 -6.67
C PRO A 22 6.37 -1.93 -7.04
N GLN A 23 5.71 -1.99 -8.20
CA GLN A 23 4.86 -0.89 -8.68
C GLN A 23 3.45 -0.92 -8.09
N TYR A 24 3.04 -2.03 -7.49
CA TYR A 24 1.68 -2.25 -7.03
C TYR A 24 1.63 -2.76 -5.60
N HIS A 25 0.55 -2.38 -4.90
CA HIS A 25 0.02 -3.11 -3.76
C HIS A 25 -0.84 -4.24 -4.31
N TRP A 26 -0.48 -5.48 -4.03
CA TRP A 26 -1.15 -6.66 -4.56
C TRP A 26 -2.19 -7.16 -3.58
N ARG A 27 -3.47 -6.98 -3.91
CA ARG A 27 -4.61 -7.36 -3.06
C ARG A 27 -5.23 -8.66 -3.52
N LEU A 28 -5.39 -9.60 -2.59
CA LEU A 28 -5.96 -10.92 -2.89
C LEU A 28 -7.40 -10.79 -3.40
N MET A 29 -7.66 -11.32 -4.59
CA MET A 29 -8.97 -11.37 -5.23
C MET A 29 -9.57 -12.77 -5.19
N GLN A 30 -8.75 -13.79 -5.47
CA GLN A 30 -9.16 -15.18 -5.50
C GLN A 30 -8.06 -16.09 -4.92
N ALA A 31 -8.46 -17.15 -4.28
CA ALA A 31 -7.56 -18.20 -3.82
C ALA A 31 -8.28 -19.55 -3.92
N THR A 32 -7.65 -20.48 -4.62
CA THR A 32 -8.17 -21.85 -4.79
C THR A 32 -7.08 -22.87 -4.50
N ASP A 33 -7.49 -24.00 -3.93
CA ASP A 33 -6.61 -25.15 -3.78
C ASP A 33 -6.38 -25.89 -5.11
N ALA A 34 -5.59 -26.96 -5.09
CA ALA A 34 -5.30 -27.78 -6.25
C ALA A 34 -6.55 -28.41 -6.90
N ASN A 35 -7.65 -28.54 -6.17
CA ASN A 35 -8.94 -29.07 -6.65
C ASN A 35 -9.87 -27.96 -7.17
N GLY A 36 -9.42 -26.71 -7.15
CA GLY A 36 -10.21 -25.56 -7.56
C GLY A 36 -11.18 -25.06 -6.51
N GLN A 37 -11.12 -25.57 -5.27
CA GLN A 37 -11.97 -25.12 -4.17
C GLN A 37 -11.41 -23.84 -3.54
N ARG A 38 -12.31 -22.93 -3.18
CA ARG A 38 -11.93 -21.67 -2.55
C ARG A 38 -11.28 -21.90 -1.18
N ILE A 39 -10.21 -21.17 -0.90
CA ILE A 39 -9.49 -21.21 0.38
C ILE A 39 -10.05 -20.08 1.26
N ASP A 40 -11.18 -20.35 1.94
CA ASP A 40 -11.91 -19.33 2.72
C ASP A 40 -11.09 -18.70 3.85
N ALA A 41 -10.15 -19.43 4.43
CA ALA A 41 -9.29 -18.91 5.50
C ALA A 41 -8.44 -17.69 5.08
N LEU A 42 -8.18 -17.51 3.77
CA LEU A 42 -7.48 -16.34 3.23
C LEU A 42 -8.37 -15.09 3.08
N PHE A 43 -9.68 -15.22 3.30
CA PHE A 43 -10.67 -14.14 3.17
C PHE A 43 -11.31 -13.75 4.50
N ALA A 44 -10.56 -13.83 5.59
CA ALA A 44 -11.05 -13.47 6.92
C ALA A 44 -11.49 -12.00 7.04
N ARG A 45 -10.98 -11.11 6.17
CA ARG A 45 -11.35 -9.69 6.11
C ARG A 45 -11.87 -9.32 4.73
N ALA A 46 -13.17 -9.10 4.63
CA ALA A 46 -13.78 -8.65 3.38
C ALA A 46 -13.45 -7.18 3.04
N ASP A 47 -13.32 -6.35 4.07
CA ASP A 47 -13.03 -4.91 3.97
C ASP A 47 -11.55 -4.59 3.68
N LYS A 48 -10.65 -5.49 4.08
CA LYS A 48 -9.21 -5.36 3.93
C LYS A 48 -8.58 -6.68 3.48
N PRO A 49 -8.62 -7.00 2.17
CA PRO A 49 -8.04 -8.23 1.64
C PRO A 49 -6.56 -8.36 1.98
N LEU A 50 -6.08 -9.60 2.08
CA LEU A 50 -4.64 -9.90 2.19
C LEU A 50 -3.87 -9.10 1.14
N GLN A 51 -2.81 -8.42 1.56
CA GLN A 51 -2.02 -7.56 0.68
C GLN A 51 -0.56 -7.98 0.69
N LEU A 52 0.04 -7.99 -0.49
CA LEU A 52 1.46 -8.22 -0.68
C LEU A 52 2.11 -6.94 -1.21
N ASP A 53 3.26 -6.60 -0.65
CA ASP A 53 4.10 -5.49 -1.09
C ASP A 53 5.53 -5.97 -1.30
N PHE A 54 6.08 -5.70 -2.48
CA PHE A 54 7.44 -6.09 -2.85
C PHE A 54 8.31 -4.84 -2.91
N ARG A 55 9.38 -4.80 -2.13
CA ARG A 55 10.34 -3.69 -2.13
C ARG A 55 11.73 -4.18 -1.75
N ASP A 56 12.73 -3.77 -2.51
CA ASP A 56 14.15 -4.00 -2.19
C ASP A 56 14.48 -5.46 -1.82
N GLY A 57 13.95 -6.42 -2.60
CA GLY A 57 14.15 -7.85 -2.36
C GLY A 57 13.42 -8.41 -1.14
N ARG A 58 12.47 -7.67 -0.58
CA ARG A 58 11.63 -8.10 0.54
C ARG A 58 10.15 -8.12 0.16
N LEU A 59 9.49 -9.19 0.57
CA LEU A 59 8.03 -9.32 0.56
C LEU A 59 7.51 -8.94 1.94
N SER A 60 6.51 -8.07 1.99
CA SER A 60 5.72 -7.76 3.17
C SER A 60 4.28 -8.21 2.95
N VAL A 61 3.69 -8.82 3.97
CA VAL A 61 2.30 -9.29 3.96
C VAL A 61 1.52 -8.48 4.99
N GLY A 62 0.50 -7.79 4.53
CA GLY A 62 -0.34 -6.90 5.32
C GLY A 62 -1.80 -7.32 5.35
N ASN A 63 -2.58 -6.60 6.16
CA ASN A 63 -4.00 -6.83 6.40
C ASN A 63 -4.30 -8.19 7.08
N THR A 64 -3.33 -8.71 7.79
CA THR A 64 -3.35 -9.92 8.60
C THR A 64 -3.42 -9.54 10.09
N CYS A 65 -3.43 -10.51 11.00
CA CYS A 65 -3.26 -10.21 12.42
C CYS A 65 -1.87 -9.63 12.69
N ASN A 66 -0.85 -10.35 12.26
CA ASN A 66 0.54 -9.98 12.42
C ASN A 66 1.13 -9.48 11.10
N ARG A 67 2.04 -8.51 11.19
CA ARG A 67 2.86 -8.16 10.03
C ARG A 67 3.85 -9.29 9.78
N MET A 68 3.84 -9.81 8.57
CA MET A 68 4.75 -10.86 8.15
C MET A 68 5.62 -10.37 7.00
N GLY A 69 6.82 -10.93 6.86
CA GLY A 69 7.68 -10.60 5.74
C GLY A 69 8.92 -11.48 5.67
N GLY A 70 9.47 -11.58 4.49
CA GLY A 70 10.67 -12.35 4.19
C GLY A 70 11.43 -11.77 3.02
N SER A 71 12.64 -12.25 2.78
CA SER A 71 13.36 -11.97 1.54
C SER A 71 12.73 -12.74 0.39
N TYR A 72 12.86 -12.23 -0.82
CA TYR A 72 12.51 -13.00 -2.01
C TYR A 72 13.59 -12.88 -3.09
N THR A 73 13.62 -13.87 -3.95
CA THR A 73 14.39 -13.86 -5.19
C THR A 73 13.48 -14.23 -6.35
N LEU A 74 13.78 -13.70 -7.52
CA LEU A 74 13.02 -13.98 -8.74
C LEU A 74 13.99 -14.51 -9.82
N ALA A 75 13.66 -15.66 -10.38
CA ALA A 75 14.40 -16.29 -11.47
C ALA A 75 13.41 -16.75 -12.54
N GLY A 76 13.34 -16.01 -13.64
CA GLY A 76 12.30 -16.22 -14.65
C GLY A 76 10.90 -16.04 -14.06
N ASP A 77 10.09 -17.07 -14.12
CA ASP A 77 8.74 -17.13 -13.54
C ASP A 77 8.70 -17.72 -12.11
N THR A 78 9.86 -18.02 -11.53
CA THR A 78 9.94 -18.61 -10.19
C THR A 78 10.27 -17.54 -9.16
N LEU A 79 9.31 -17.24 -8.30
CA LEU A 79 9.45 -16.41 -7.12
C LEU A 79 9.75 -17.30 -5.92
N THR A 80 10.91 -17.17 -5.32
CA THR A 80 11.26 -17.92 -4.10
C THR A 80 11.24 -16.97 -2.91
N VAL A 81 10.33 -17.22 -1.98
CA VAL A 81 10.21 -16.46 -0.73
C VAL A 81 10.94 -17.22 0.38
N GLY A 82 11.89 -16.56 1.01
CA GLY A 82 12.62 -17.10 2.15
C GLY A 82 11.74 -17.20 3.39
N ARG A 83 12.35 -17.72 4.48
CA ARG A 83 11.64 -17.84 5.76
C ARG A 83 11.03 -16.51 6.18
N MET A 84 9.73 -16.54 6.46
CA MET A 84 9.00 -15.36 6.89
C MET A 84 9.13 -15.17 8.40
N VAL A 85 9.33 -13.92 8.80
CA VAL A 85 9.27 -13.50 10.19
C VAL A 85 7.96 -12.74 10.40
N SER A 86 7.41 -12.85 11.61
CA SER A 86 6.11 -12.28 11.96
C SER A 86 6.19 -11.62 13.33
N THR A 87 5.44 -10.53 13.52
CA THR A 87 5.15 -10.03 14.86
C THR A 87 4.32 -11.06 15.64
N MET A 88 4.32 -10.98 16.97
CA MET A 88 3.64 -11.93 17.83
C MET A 88 2.53 -11.21 18.63
N MET A 89 1.58 -10.60 17.92
CA MET A 89 0.39 -10.04 18.56
C MET A 89 -0.69 -11.12 18.65
N ALA A 90 -1.43 -11.12 19.76
CA ALA A 90 -2.64 -11.93 19.89
C ALA A 90 -3.83 -11.10 19.40
N CYS A 91 -4.44 -11.53 18.30
CA CYS A 91 -5.70 -10.96 17.86
C CYS A 91 -6.86 -11.66 18.54
N THR A 92 -7.87 -10.91 18.91
CA THR A 92 -9.10 -11.46 19.52
C THR A 92 -9.91 -12.31 18.55
N ASP A 93 -9.79 -12.01 17.24
CA ASP A 93 -10.45 -12.79 16.19
C ASP A 93 -9.55 -13.98 15.77
N SER A 94 -9.99 -15.19 16.07
CA SER A 94 -9.30 -16.42 15.69
C SER A 94 -9.16 -16.62 14.18
N LYS A 95 -10.07 -16.05 13.38
CA LYS A 95 -9.98 -16.10 11.91
C LYS A 95 -8.77 -15.33 11.39
N LEU A 96 -8.37 -14.22 12.06
CA LEU A 96 -7.17 -13.48 11.70
C LEU A 96 -5.89 -14.26 12.04
N MET A 97 -5.90 -15.02 13.13
CA MET A 97 -4.78 -15.92 13.47
C MET A 97 -4.64 -17.05 12.43
N ALA A 98 -5.78 -17.61 11.99
CA ALA A 98 -5.79 -18.61 10.93
C ALA A 98 -5.31 -18.03 9.59
N LEU A 99 -5.68 -16.78 9.27
CA LEU A 99 -5.20 -16.07 8.08
C LEU A 99 -3.68 -15.96 8.06
N ASP A 100 -3.05 -15.60 9.19
CA ASP A 100 -1.58 -15.51 9.30
C ASP A 100 -0.93 -16.86 8.95
N GLN A 101 -1.43 -17.94 9.55
CA GLN A 101 -0.89 -19.29 9.34
C GLN A 101 -1.05 -19.75 7.89
N GLU A 102 -2.24 -19.56 7.32
CA GLU A 102 -2.57 -19.99 5.97
C GLU A 102 -1.82 -19.17 4.91
N ALA A 103 -1.63 -17.87 5.14
CA ALA A 103 -0.83 -17.02 4.28
C ALA A 103 0.66 -17.40 4.34
N GLY A 104 1.23 -17.54 5.54
CA GLY A 104 2.63 -17.93 5.73
C GLY A 104 2.94 -19.27 5.06
N LYS A 105 2.08 -20.28 5.28
CA LYS A 105 2.23 -21.62 4.70
C LYS A 105 2.29 -21.62 3.16
N ARG A 106 1.55 -20.73 2.49
CA ARG A 106 1.45 -20.71 1.03
C ARG A 106 2.43 -19.77 0.36
N LEU A 107 2.88 -18.75 1.07
CA LEU A 107 3.77 -17.74 0.51
C LEU A 107 5.25 -18.08 0.70
N GLU A 108 5.62 -18.92 1.68
CA GLU A 108 6.99 -19.34 1.91
C GLU A 108 7.42 -20.43 0.93
N GLY A 109 8.63 -20.31 0.39
CA GLY A 109 9.20 -21.27 -0.56
C GLY A 109 9.05 -20.85 -2.02
N PRO A 110 9.24 -21.80 -2.97
CA PRO A 110 9.13 -21.52 -4.40
C PRO A 110 7.67 -21.42 -4.85
N LEU A 111 7.39 -20.38 -5.64
CA LEU A 111 6.09 -20.09 -6.23
C LEU A 111 6.26 -19.86 -7.73
N THR A 112 5.37 -20.39 -8.56
CA THR A 112 5.29 -19.99 -9.96
C THR A 112 4.51 -18.70 -10.08
N LEU A 113 5.11 -17.70 -10.73
CA LEU A 113 4.55 -16.37 -10.91
C LEU A 113 4.06 -16.19 -12.34
N ALA A 114 2.83 -15.70 -12.51
CA ALA A 114 2.32 -15.20 -13.76
C ALA A 114 1.72 -13.80 -13.55
N ALA A 115 2.00 -12.87 -14.46
CA ALA A 115 1.48 -11.52 -14.39
C ALA A 115 0.82 -11.12 -15.70
N THR A 116 -0.26 -10.36 -15.64
CA THR A 116 -0.96 -9.78 -16.80
C THR A 116 -1.21 -8.30 -16.57
N GLN A 117 -1.20 -7.51 -17.66
CA GLN A 117 -1.52 -6.08 -17.66
C GLN A 117 -2.65 -5.73 -18.65
N ASP A 118 -3.36 -6.71 -19.17
CA ASP A 118 -4.47 -6.48 -20.09
C ASP A 118 -5.71 -5.98 -19.32
N GLY A 119 -5.87 -4.66 -19.30
CA GLY A 119 -6.94 -3.98 -18.58
C GLY A 119 -6.66 -3.86 -17.08
N VAL A 120 -6.90 -4.91 -16.31
CA VAL A 120 -6.58 -4.94 -14.87
C VAL A 120 -5.26 -5.67 -14.65
N THR A 121 -4.33 -5.00 -14.00
CA THR A 121 -3.04 -5.63 -13.64
C THR A 121 -3.27 -6.72 -12.60
N GLN A 122 -2.86 -7.94 -12.92
CA GLN A 122 -3.05 -9.12 -12.07
C GLN A 122 -1.74 -9.87 -11.86
N LEU A 123 -1.60 -10.46 -10.69
CA LEU A 123 -0.52 -11.35 -10.30
C LEU A 123 -1.12 -12.67 -9.83
N THR A 124 -0.69 -13.77 -10.40
CA THR A 124 -1.04 -15.12 -9.94
C THR A 124 0.20 -15.81 -9.40
N LEU A 125 0.12 -16.26 -8.15
CA LEU A 125 1.13 -17.09 -7.51
C LEU A 125 0.58 -18.51 -7.36
N THR A 126 1.31 -19.48 -7.87
CA THR A 126 0.95 -20.90 -7.76
C THR A 126 1.97 -21.61 -6.88
N THR A 127 1.49 -22.26 -5.82
CA THR A 127 2.34 -23.04 -4.90
C THR A 127 2.77 -24.35 -5.56
N THR A 128 3.80 -24.99 -5.02
CA THR A 128 4.23 -26.34 -5.45
C THR A 128 3.15 -27.42 -5.22
N GLN A 129 2.18 -27.15 -4.38
CA GLN A 129 1.04 -28.04 -4.13
C GLN A 129 -0.15 -27.81 -5.07
N GLY A 130 -0.05 -26.79 -5.94
CA GLY A 130 -1.08 -26.44 -6.91
C GLY A 130 -2.11 -25.42 -6.44
N ASP A 131 -1.97 -24.87 -5.23
CA ASP A 131 -2.83 -23.76 -4.78
C ASP A 131 -2.54 -22.52 -5.63
N LYS A 132 -3.58 -21.80 -6.04
CA LYS A 132 -3.49 -20.58 -6.85
C LYS A 132 -4.01 -19.39 -6.09
N LEU A 133 -3.18 -18.36 -5.97
CA LEU A 133 -3.49 -17.10 -5.33
C LEU A 133 -3.46 -16.00 -6.38
N MET A 134 -4.60 -15.38 -6.67
CA MET A 134 -4.72 -14.31 -7.66
C MET A 134 -4.90 -12.97 -6.95
N PHE A 135 -4.07 -12.02 -7.32
CA PHE A 135 -4.05 -10.67 -6.74
C PHE A 135 -4.34 -9.63 -7.83
N GLY A 136 -5.07 -8.60 -7.47
CA GLY A 136 -5.21 -7.38 -8.26
C GLY A 136 -4.18 -6.34 -7.84
N GLY A 137 -3.58 -5.67 -8.82
CA GLY A 137 -2.61 -4.59 -8.60
C GLY A 137 -3.29 -3.24 -8.39
N ASP A 138 -3.05 -2.61 -7.23
CA ASP A 138 -3.41 -1.23 -6.94
C ASP A 138 -2.11 -0.40 -7.00
N PRO A 139 -1.97 0.56 -7.93
CA PRO A 139 -0.71 1.27 -8.12
C PRO A 139 -0.22 1.94 -6.84
N THR A 140 1.06 1.76 -6.49
CA THR A 140 1.68 2.49 -5.39
C THR A 140 1.65 4.00 -5.66
N ALA A 141 1.78 4.81 -4.62
CA ALA A 141 1.87 6.26 -4.78
C ALA A 141 3.00 6.67 -5.73
N GLN A 142 4.16 6.01 -5.64
CA GLN A 142 5.28 6.23 -6.55
C GLN A 142 4.91 5.96 -8.02
N THR A 143 4.15 4.92 -8.28
CA THR A 143 3.66 4.56 -9.63
C THR A 143 2.62 5.57 -10.11
N ARG A 144 1.66 5.95 -9.27
CA ARG A 144 0.60 6.92 -9.60
C ARG A 144 1.15 8.31 -9.92
N TYR A 145 2.13 8.77 -9.16
CA TYR A 145 2.70 10.12 -9.32
C TYR A 145 3.95 10.15 -10.19
N GLY A 146 4.43 8.99 -10.64
CA GLY A 146 5.53 8.87 -11.62
C GLY A 146 6.91 9.19 -11.05
N GLY A 147 7.14 8.89 -9.78
CA GLY A 147 8.45 9.04 -9.14
C GLY A 147 8.39 8.91 -7.63
N PRO A 148 9.55 8.82 -6.97
CA PRO A 148 9.62 8.75 -5.53
C PRO A 148 9.08 10.03 -4.89
N GLY A 149 8.32 9.89 -3.81
CA GLY A 149 7.88 11.01 -2.98
C GLY A 149 9.03 11.56 -2.16
N GLU A 150 8.98 12.85 -1.90
CA GLU A 150 9.84 13.47 -0.88
C GLU A 150 9.35 13.03 0.50
N ARG A 151 10.26 12.50 1.32
CA ARG A 151 9.93 12.14 2.69
C ARG A 151 9.87 13.39 3.55
N VAL A 152 8.73 13.68 4.13
CA VAL A 152 8.52 14.78 5.06
C VAL A 152 7.86 14.29 6.35
N PHE A 153 8.07 15.01 7.44
CA PHE A 153 7.42 14.75 8.70
C PHE A 153 6.47 15.90 9.02
N LEU A 154 5.21 15.55 9.25
CA LEU A 154 4.15 16.51 9.57
C LEU A 154 3.64 16.27 10.97
N GLU A 155 3.69 17.30 11.80
CA GLU A 155 2.96 17.31 13.05
C GLU A 155 1.55 17.82 12.81
N VAL A 156 0.56 17.02 13.19
CA VAL A 156 -0.86 17.34 13.13
C VAL A 156 -1.35 17.65 14.53
N ALA A 157 -1.90 18.83 14.72
CA ALA A 157 -2.46 19.23 16.02
C ALA A 157 -3.66 18.37 16.42
N ALA A 158 -3.95 18.33 17.72
CA ALA A 158 -5.04 17.52 18.26
C ALA A 158 -6.43 17.98 17.79
N ASP A 159 -6.60 19.26 17.52
CA ASP A 159 -7.89 19.83 17.08
C ASP A 159 -7.74 20.45 15.69
N THR A 160 -8.83 20.32 14.91
CA THR A 160 -9.02 21.04 13.65
C THR A 160 -9.43 22.48 13.91
N GLN A 161 -9.32 23.33 12.90
CA GLN A 161 -9.78 24.72 12.96
C GLN A 161 -10.67 25.03 11.76
N PRO A 162 -11.69 25.90 11.93
CA PRO A 162 -12.46 26.39 10.81
C PRO A 162 -11.55 27.05 9.76
N CYS A 163 -11.76 26.74 8.49
CA CYS A 163 -10.99 27.32 7.40
C CYS A 163 -11.88 27.70 6.22
N SER A 164 -11.45 28.69 5.46
CA SER A 164 -12.19 29.13 4.27
C SER A 164 -12.08 28.11 3.16
N HIS A 165 -13.21 27.75 2.55
CA HIS A 165 -13.29 26.91 1.37
C HIS A 165 -14.43 27.38 0.45
N PRO A 166 -14.19 27.55 -0.86
CA PRO A 166 -15.18 28.15 -1.75
C PRO A 166 -16.47 27.32 -1.91
N LEU A 167 -16.38 25.99 -1.72
CA LEU A 167 -17.49 25.06 -1.96
C LEU A 167 -18.01 24.35 -0.71
N ILE A 168 -17.30 24.43 0.40
CA ILE A 168 -17.65 23.71 1.65
C ILE A 168 -17.80 24.73 2.77
N PRO A 169 -19.03 25.09 3.13
CA PRO A 169 -19.28 25.92 4.32
C PRO A 169 -18.76 25.23 5.57
N ASP A 170 -18.22 25.99 6.51
CA ASP A 170 -17.75 25.50 7.81
C ASP A 170 -16.72 24.35 7.75
N LYS A 171 -15.92 24.32 6.67
CA LYS A 171 -14.86 23.33 6.52
C LYS A 171 -13.93 23.38 7.71
N GLN A 172 -13.62 22.20 8.27
CA GLN A 172 -12.62 22.02 9.30
C GLN A 172 -11.30 21.58 8.64
N CYS A 173 -10.24 22.35 8.85
CA CYS A 173 -8.91 22.03 8.35
C CYS A 173 -8.02 21.47 9.46
N LEU A 174 -7.21 20.49 9.10
CA LEU A 174 -6.09 20.07 9.94
C LEU A 174 -5.17 21.28 10.19
N GLN A 175 -4.58 21.33 11.36
CA GLN A 175 -3.50 22.25 11.70
C GLN A 175 -2.20 21.47 11.63
N VAL A 176 -1.31 21.85 10.71
CA VAL A 176 -0.12 21.07 10.40
C VAL A 176 1.11 21.97 10.39
N ARG A 177 2.23 21.41 10.85
CA ARG A 177 3.57 22.02 10.67
C ARG A 177 4.59 20.96 10.33
N GLU A 178 5.63 21.34 9.57
CA GLU A 178 6.74 20.43 9.26
C GLU A 178 7.69 20.32 10.44
N ILE A 179 8.16 19.08 10.68
CA ILE A 179 9.18 18.76 11.69
C ILE A 179 10.39 18.19 10.98
N GLN A 180 11.56 18.59 11.40
CA GLN A 180 12.81 18.06 10.87
C GLN A 180 13.43 17.06 11.85
N TYR A 181 14.01 16.01 11.29
CA TYR A 181 14.80 15.00 12.01
C TYR A 181 16.18 14.89 11.35
N ASP A 182 17.19 14.67 12.17
CA ASP A 182 18.53 14.34 11.68
C ASP A 182 18.62 12.86 11.23
N GLU A 183 19.80 12.46 10.76
CA GLU A 183 20.07 11.08 10.33
C GLU A 183 19.95 10.05 11.45
N LYS A 184 20.00 10.49 12.71
CA LYS A 184 19.84 9.65 13.91
C LYS A 184 18.41 9.57 14.39
N GLY A 185 17.47 10.26 13.71
CA GLY A 185 16.06 10.31 14.10
C GLY A 185 15.79 11.24 15.29
N ILE A 186 16.65 12.19 15.54
CA ILE A 186 16.47 13.20 16.60
C ILE A 186 15.84 14.45 15.96
N LYS A 187 14.80 14.99 16.62
CA LYS A 187 14.18 16.24 16.18
C LYS A 187 15.21 17.38 16.18
N THR A 188 15.24 18.12 15.09
CA THR A 188 16.16 19.25 14.90
C THR A 188 15.40 20.53 14.55
N GLY A 189 16.04 21.66 14.85
CA GLY A 189 15.44 22.98 14.59
C GLY A 189 14.27 23.30 15.52
N THR A 190 13.71 24.48 15.33
CA THR A 190 12.47 24.90 15.99
C THR A 190 11.33 24.74 15.00
N PRO A 191 10.30 23.94 15.30
CA PRO A 191 9.13 23.83 14.43
C PRO A 191 8.50 25.21 14.21
N GLY A 192 8.04 25.47 12.99
CA GLY A 192 7.23 26.65 12.67
C GLY A 192 5.87 26.62 13.38
N GLU A 193 5.07 27.64 13.12
CA GLU A 193 3.70 27.70 13.59
C GLU A 193 2.81 26.72 12.84
N PHE A 194 1.72 26.26 13.49
CA PHE A 194 0.71 25.48 12.81
C PHE A 194 -0.01 26.32 11.76
N GLN A 195 -0.25 25.71 10.61
CA GLN A 195 -0.95 26.33 9.49
C GLN A 195 -2.14 25.48 9.07
N HIS A 196 -3.15 26.13 8.49
CA HIS A 196 -4.28 25.40 7.87
C HIS A 196 -3.78 24.50 6.76
N PHE A 197 -4.12 23.22 6.85
CA PHE A 197 -3.80 22.23 5.85
C PHE A 197 -5.08 21.88 5.08
N HIS A 198 -5.16 22.39 3.86
CA HIS A 198 -6.35 22.27 3.02
C HIS A 198 -6.41 20.95 2.27
N ASP A 199 -5.26 20.30 2.09
CA ASP A 199 -5.12 19.01 1.43
C ASP A 199 -5.51 17.87 2.38
N GLY A 200 -5.82 16.70 1.81
CA GLY A 200 -5.91 15.47 2.57
C GLY A 200 -4.55 14.77 2.68
N ILE A 201 -4.42 13.89 3.66
CA ILE A 201 -3.29 12.95 3.73
C ILE A 201 -3.89 11.56 3.49
N GLU A 202 -3.59 10.99 2.32
CA GLU A 202 -4.08 9.65 1.96
C GLU A 202 -3.60 8.60 2.97
N GLY A 203 -4.51 7.77 3.44
CA GLY A 203 -4.22 6.75 4.45
C GLY A 203 -4.22 7.25 5.89
N TYR A 204 -4.46 8.55 6.13
CA TYR A 204 -4.57 9.12 7.47
C TYR A 204 -5.99 9.57 7.77
N THR A 205 -6.48 9.21 8.94
CA THR A 205 -7.74 9.71 9.50
C THR A 205 -7.44 10.40 10.82
N HIS A 206 -7.79 11.69 10.91
CA HIS A 206 -7.59 12.46 12.13
C HIS A 206 -8.61 12.03 13.20
N GLU A 207 -8.09 11.82 14.42
CA GLU A 207 -8.90 11.57 15.61
C GLU A 207 -8.90 12.83 16.46
N PRO A 208 -10.08 13.44 16.74
CA PRO A 208 -10.15 14.64 17.55
C PRO A 208 -9.56 14.44 18.98
N GLY A 209 -8.74 15.37 19.41
CA GLY A 209 -8.04 15.28 20.70
C GLY A 209 -6.75 14.47 20.66
N VAL A 210 -6.34 13.96 19.49
CA VAL A 210 -5.09 13.23 19.32
C VAL A 210 -4.12 14.01 18.43
N ARG A 211 -2.98 14.37 18.98
CA ARG A 211 -1.85 14.93 18.25
C ARG A 211 -1.05 13.79 17.62
N ASN A 212 -0.68 13.93 16.36
CA ASN A 212 0.17 12.96 15.68
C ASN A 212 1.41 13.61 15.06
N VAL A 213 2.50 12.85 14.97
CA VAL A 213 3.59 13.12 14.04
C VAL A 213 3.56 12.02 13.00
N LEU A 214 3.43 12.42 11.75
CA LEU A 214 3.29 11.54 10.59
C LEU A 214 4.55 11.62 9.73
N ARG A 215 5.05 10.47 9.28
CA ARG A 215 5.97 10.40 8.17
C ARG A 215 5.13 10.20 6.92
N VAL A 216 5.25 11.12 5.96
CA VAL A 216 4.48 11.09 4.72
C VAL A 216 5.39 11.21 3.50
N GLY A 217 4.96 10.64 2.39
CA GLY A 217 5.50 10.94 1.07
C GLY A 217 4.77 12.14 0.49
N ARG A 218 5.51 13.19 0.11
CA ARG A 218 5.00 14.35 -0.63
C ARG A 218 5.31 14.17 -2.10
N TYR A 219 4.28 14.15 -2.93
CA TYR A 219 4.37 13.91 -4.37
C TYR A 219 3.94 15.14 -5.15
N THR A 220 4.54 15.34 -6.33
CA THR A 220 4.08 16.34 -7.29
C THR A 220 2.98 15.74 -8.15
N VAL A 221 1.83 16.39 -8.18
CA VAL A 221 0.72 16.03 -9.07
C VAL A 221 0.95 16.66 -10.43
N LYS A 222 1.17 15.83 -11.45
CA LYS A 222 1.26 16.28 -12.85
C LYS A 222 -0.16 16.61 -13.34
N ASN A 223 -0.37 17.80 -13.87
CA ASN A 223 -1.67 18.25 -14.39
C ASN A 223 -2.80 18.20 -13.32
N PRO A 224 -2.68 18.94 -12.21
CA PRO A 224 -3.75 19.01 -11.24
C PRO A 224 -4.98 19.68 -11.86
N PRO A 225 -6.21 19.36 -11.39
CA PRO A 225 -7.41 20.13 -11.73
C PRO A 225 -7.21 21.62 -11.42
N ALA A 226 -7.98 22.49 -12.06
CA ALA A 226 -7.84 23.95 -11.88
C ALA A 226 -7.89 24.38 -10.40
N ASP A 227 -8.73 23.73 -9.60
CA ASP A 227 -8.89 24.00 -8.17
C ASP A 227 -8.18 22.96 -7.28
N GLY A 228 -7.34 22.10 -7.87
CA GLY A 228 -6.65 21.02 -7.19
C GLY A 228 -5.24 21.40 -6.74
N SER A 229 -4.78 20.76 -5.65
CA SER A 229 -3.40 20.91 -5.20
C SER A 229 -2.41 20.30 -6.20
N SER A 230 -1.30 20.99 -6.41
CA SER A 230 -0.14 20.44 -7.15
C SER A 230 0.67 19.45 -6.33
N ARG A 231 0.27 19.18 -5.10
CA ARG A 231 0.92 18.25 -4.18
C ARG A 231 -0.07 17.22 -3.67
N ALA A 232 0.40 16.00 -3.47
CA ALA A 232 -0.33 14.94 -2.80
C ALA A 232 0.52 14.41 -1.63
N TYR A 233 -0.15 14.07 -0.54
CA TYR A 233 0.48 13.56 0.67
C TYR A 233 -0.07 12.16 0.95
N VAL A 234 0.83 11.20 1.11
CA VAL A 234 0.47 9.81 1.37
C VAL A 234 1.15 9.36 2.66
N LEU A 235 0.37 8.85 3.60
CA LEU A 235 0.89 8.36 4.87
C LEU A 235 1.80 7.15 4.64
N ASP A 236 3.01 7.23 5.22
CA ASP A 236 3.93 6.10 5.31
C ASP A 236 3.82 5.45 6.70
N MET A 237 3.90 6.25 7.76
CA MET A 237 3.68 5.76 9.12
C MET A 237 3.33 6.88 10.12
N VAL A 238 2.64 6.52 11.18
CA VAL A 238 2.48 7.36 12.36
C VAL A 238 3.72 7.18 13.24
N VAL A 239 4.47 8.27 13.46
CA VAL A 239 5.72 8.27 14.24
C VAL A 239 5.42 8.49 15.72
N GLU A 240 4.53 9.43 16.01
CA GLU A 240 4.09 9.76 17.37
C GLU A 240 2.57 9.89 17.40
N SER A 241 1.98 9.48 18.51
CA SER A 241 0.55 9.67 18.80
C SER A 241 0.40 10.00 20.27
N GLU A 242 -0.26 11.12 20.59
CA GLU A 242 -0.45 11.62 21.92
C GLU A 242 -1.87 12.15 22.12
N SER A 243 -2.57 11.61 23.11
CA SER A 243 -3.87 12.13 23.50
C SER A 243 -3.68 13.39 24.35
N VAL A 244 -4.19 14.50 23.86
CA VAL A 244 -4.15 15.78 24.56
C VAL A 244 -5.37 15.90 25.48
N LYS A 245 -5.16 15.91 26.77
CA LYS A 245 -6.24 16.13 27.74
C LYS A 245 -6.76 17.56 27.58
N ARG A 246 -8.05 17.68 27.39
CA ARG A 246 -8.78 18.97 27.41
C ARG A 246 -8.96 19.45 28.85
#